data_a1008a9c2b4c58907f4ee104414ef171
#
_entry.id   a1008a9c2b4c58907f4ee104414ef171
#
_cell.length_a   1.000
_cell.length_b   1.000
_cell.length_c   1.000
_cell.angle_alpha   90.00
_cell.angle_beta   90.00
_cell.angle_gamma   90.00
#
_symmetry.space_group_name_H-M   'P 1'
#
loop_
_entity.id
_entity.type
_entity.pdbx_description
1 polymer ?
#
loop_
_entity_poly.entity_id
_entity_poly.type
_entity_poly.pdbx_seq_one_letter_code
_entity_poly.pdbx_strand_id
1 'polypeptide(L)'
;VWQANTASYAMDLLSRRSVDLVIVMLRISDMDFITFGTQVKEQYKNKPIILLAFDESEIKQLPENIGEVIDNVFVWTGNSSVFPAIIKCIEDVKNVKRDVRKGNVRAILFIEDTPRYYSSILPVIYKETLFHTKQLMDKSLNDTQRLLLMRGRPKILLAKSYEAAEKYFKQYKNNILGIISDIRFPKDGKLHHNAGILFAKYVHSIEDTMPILLQSSEKEALALARTITPNVLNKKSSTLFSDLREFIIDNLGFGDFVFKTQNGKEISRAGNIDELVDLLGTIPEESMDYH
;
A
#
# COMPACT_ATOMS: atom_id res chain seq x y z
N VAL A 1 -18.77 3.76 -13.07
CA VAL A 1 -19.05 2.47 -12.43
C VAL A 1 -20.32 1.91 -13.03
N TRP A 2 -20.27 0.64 -13.44
CA TRP A 2 -21.41 -0.12 -13.96
C TRP A 2 -21.78 -1.18 -12.92
N GLN A 3 -23.06 -1.39 -12.69
CA GLN A 3 -23.56 -2.41 -11.77
C GLN A 3 -24.33 -3.47 -12.56
N ALA A 4 -24.08 -4.74 -12.26
CA ALA A 4 -24.78 -5.88 -12.81
C ALA A 4 -25.28 -6.78 -11.64
N ASN A 5 -26.53 -7.21 -11.74
CA ASN A 5 -27.13 -8.10 -10.71
C ASN A 5 -27.00 -9.58 -11.09
N THR A 6 -26.57 -9.88 -12.32
CA THR A 6 -26.36 -11.22 -12.85
C THR A 6 -25.02 -11.32 -13.58
N ALA A 7 -24.45 -12.52 -13.63
CA ALA A 7 -23.23 -12.79 -14.40
C ALA A 7 -23.48 -12.59 -15.90
N SER A 8 -24.62 -13.06 -16.41
CA SER A 8 -25.00 -12.89 -17.81
C SER A 8 -25.05 -11.42 -18.24
N TYR A 9 -25.65 -10.56 -17.40
CA TYR A 9 -25.68 -9.12 -17.69
C TYR A 9 -24.29 -8.46 -17.54
N ALA A 10 -23.48 -8.92 -16.59
CA ALA A 10 -22.10 -8.46 -16.47
C ALA A 10 -21.25 -8.79 -17.71
N MET A 11 -21.41 -9.99 -18.29
CA MET A 11 -20.75 -10.39 -19.54
C MET A 11 -21.20 -9.53 -20.74
N ASP A 12 -22.50 -9.23 -20.82
CA ASP A 12 -23.04 -8.31 -21.84
C ASP A 12 -22.43 -6.89 -21.71
N LEU A 13 -22.34 -6.36 -20.48
CA LEU A 13 -21.69 -5.08 -20.21
C LEU A 13 -20.20 -5.09 -20.61
N LEU A 14 -19.47 -6.15 -20.28
CA LEU A 14 -18.06 -6.32 -20.64
C LEU A 14 -17.85 -6.35 -22.16
N SER A 15 -18.80 -6.90 -22.92
CA SER A 15 -18.72 -6.94 -24.38
C SER A 15 -18.95 -5.57 -25.04
N ARG A 16 -19.76 -4.71 -24.43
CA ARG A 16 -20.18 -3.40 -24.98
C ARG A 16 -19.39 -2.22 -24.43
N ARG A 17 -18.68 -2.39 -23.32
CA ARG A 17 -18.02 -1.29 -22.60
C ARG A 17 -16.56 -1.60 -22.31
N SER A 18 -15.73 -0.56 -22.36
CA SER A 18 -14.37 -0.65 -21.83
C SER A 18 -14.43 -0.62 -20.30
N VAL A 19 -14.11 -1.73 -19.68
CA VAL A 19 -14.07 -1.91 -18.23
C VAL A 19 -12.65 -2.27 -17.82
N ASP A 20 -12.07 -1.57 -16.86
CA ASP A 20 -10.69 -1.79 -16.41
C ASP A 20 -10.56 -2.77 -15.25
N LEU A 21 -11.63 -3.00 -14.51
CA LEU A 21 -11.66 -3.81 -13.29
C LEU A 21 -13.05 -4.41 -13.12
N VAL A 22 -13.12 -5.67 -12.72
CA VAL A 22 -14.34 -6.35 -12.26
C VAL A 22 -14.25 -6.56 -10.77
N ILE A 23 -15.30 -6.16 -10.04
CA ILE A 23 -15.47 -6.50 -8.63
C ILE A 23 -16.67 -7.43 -8.54
N VAL A 24 -16.46 -8.61 -8.00
CA VAL A 24 -17.47 -9.66 -7.87
C VAL A 24 -17.68 -10.03 -6.41
N MET A 25 -18.91 -10.35 -6.05
CA MET A 25 -19.27 -10.93 -4.74
C MET A 25 -19.35 -12.45 -4.85
N LEU A 26 -19.25 -13.15 -3.72
CA LEU A 26 -19.36 -14.62 -3.69
C LEU A 26 -20.68 -15.14 -4.24
N ARG A 27 -21.78 -14.40 -4.00
CA ARG A 27 -23.11 -14.82 -4.44
C ARG A 27 -23.56 -14.01 -5.63
N ILE A 28 -23.62 -14.67 -6.77
CA ILE A 28 -24.24 -14.17 -8.01
C ILE A 28 -25.49 -15.02 -8.25
N SER A 29 -26.59 -14.44 -8.74
CA SER A 29 -27.89 -15.10 -8.78
C SER A 29 -28.02 -16.20 -9.84
N ASP A 30 -27.28 -16.10 -10.95
CA ASP A 30 -27.42 -16.97 -12.13
C ASP A 30 -26.19 -17.85 -12.43
N MET A 31 -25.08 -17.65 -11.70
CA MET A 31 -23.82 -18.39 -11.91
C MET A 31 -22.97 -18.29 -10.66
N ASP A 32 -22.13 -19.30 -10.39
CA ASP A 32 -21.11 -19.16 -9.36
C ASP A 32 -19.96 -18.24 -9.80
N PHE A 33 -19.30 -17.60 -8.85
CA PHE A 33 -18.30 -16.57 -9.12
C PHE A 33 -17.01 -17.13 -9.79
N ILE A 34 -16.70 -18.43 -9.60
CA ILE A 34 -15.54 -19.06 -10.23
C ILE A 34 -15.82 -19.26 -11.72
N THR A 35 -16.98 -19.83 -12.06
CA THR A 35 -17.41 -19.99 -13.45
C THR A 35 -17.46 -18.65 -14.15
N PHE A 36 -18.05 -17.62 -13.52
CA PHE A 36 -18.06 -16.26 -14.06
C PHE A 36 -16.65 -15.72 -14.29
N GLY A 37 -15.78 -15.82 -13.28
CA GLY A 37 -14.42 -15.32 -13.37
C GLY A 37 -13.61 -16.06 -14.45
N THR A 38 -13.79 -17.38 -14.59
CA THR A 38 -13.16 -18.18 -15.66
C THR A 38 -13.57 -17.67 -17.03
N GLN A 39 -14.87 -17.47 -17.28
CA GLN A 39 -15.35 -16.92 -18.53
C GLN A 39 -14.77 -15.52 -18.82
N VAL A 40 -14.70 -14.67 -17.79
CA VAL A 40 -14.06 -13.33 -17.94
C VAL A 40 -12.59 -13.48 -18.30
N LYS A 41 -11.82 -14.36 -17.65
CA LYS A 41 -10.40 -14.56 -17.94
C LYS A 41 -10.15 -15.18 -19.32
N GLU A 42 -11.01 -16.05 -19.79
CA GLU A 42 -10.94 -16.63 -21.14
C GLU A 42 -11.11 -15.56 -22.22
N GLN A 43 -12.11 -14.69 -22.07
CA GLN A 43 -12.39 -13.62 -23.05
C GLN A 43 -11.48 -12.40 -22.87
N TYR A 44 -11.07 -12.08 -21.64
CA TYR A 44 -10.35 -10.85 -21.27
C TYR A 44 -9.16 -11.18 -20.37
N LYS A 45 -8.14 -11.89 -20.87
CA LYS A 45 -6.98 -12.45 -20.13
C LYS A 45 -6.35 -11.54 -19.08
N ASN A 46 -6.24 -10.25 -19.37
CA ASN A 46 -5.57 -9.28 -18.48
C ASN A 46 -6.56 -8.44 -17.66
N LYS A 47 -7.83 -8.82 -17.60
CA LYS A 47 -8.84 -8.10 -16.83
C LYS A 47 -8.69 -8.45 -15.34
N PRO A 48 -8.38 -7.48 -14.46
CA PRO A 48 -8.35 -7.75 -13.03
C PRO A 48 -9.75 -8.11 -12.52
N ILE A 49 -9.82 -9.17 -11.71
CA ILE A 49 -11.04 -9.59 -11.03
C ILE A 49 -10.77 -9.60 -9.53
N ILE A 50 -11.54 -8.80 -8.80
CA ILE A 50 -11.46 -8.70 -7.34
C ILE A 50 -12.69 -9.35 -6.74
N LEU A 51 -12.48 -10.29 -5.84
CA LEU A 51 -13.54 -10.84 -5.01
C LEU A 51 -13.74 -9.96 -3.78
N LEU A 52 -14.97 -9.55 -3.54
CA LEU A 52 -15.36 -8.80 -2.35
C LEU A 52 -16.14 -9.73 -1.41
N ALA A 53 -15.51 -10.12 -0.30
CA ALA A 53 -16.11 -10.91 0.77
C ALA A 53 -16.66 -9.99 1.88
N PHE A 54 -17.68 -10.44 2.60
CA PHE A 54 -18.24 -9.71 3.74
C PHE A 54 -17.51 -9.98 5.05
N ASP A 55 -16.93 -11.18 5.18
CA ASP A 55 -16.23 -11.59 6.39
C ASP A 55 -15.15 -12.67 6.14
N GLU A 56 -14.41 -13.01 7.21
CA GLU A 56 -13.37 -14.04 7.13
C GLU A 56 -13.91 -15.46 6.97
N SER A 57 -15.17 -15.73 7.34
CA SER A 57 -15.76 -17.05 7.20
C SER A 57 -15.99 -17.38 5.72
N GLU A 58 -16.37 -16.40 4.94
CA GLU A 58 -16.47 -16.51 3.49
C GLU A 58 -15.11 -16.81 2.84
N ILE A 59 -14.05 -16.15 3.31
CA ILE A 59 -12.69 -16.37 2.79
C ILE A 59 -12.19 -17.78 3.06
N LYS A 60 -12.48 -18.33 4.25
CA LYS A 60 -12.08 -19.69 4.62
C LYS A 60 -12.74 -20.79 3.78
N GLN A 61 -13.84 -20.48 3.12
CA GLN A 61 -14.58 -21.40 2.26
C GLN A 61 -14.11 -21.33 0.79
N LEU A 62 -13.18 -20.41 0.47
CA LEU A 62 -12.68 -20.28 -0.89
C LEU A 62 -11.80 -21.49 -1.27
N PRO A 63 -11.90 -21.96 -2.51
CA PRO A 63 -11.04 -23.04 -2.99
C PRO A 63 -9.58 -22.62 -3.08
N GLU A 64 -8.66 -23.57 -2.91
CA GLU A 64 -7.21 -23.32 -2.93
C GLU A 64 -6.73 -22.71 -4.25
N ASN A 65 -7.35 -23.10 -5.36
CA ASN A 65 -6.99 -22.63 -6.70
C ASN A 65 -7.64 -21.29 -7.09
N ILE A 66 -8.28 -20.56 -6.15
CA ILE A 66 -8.96 -19.29 -6.44
C ILE A 66 -8.05 -18.27 -7.15
N GLY A 67 -6.76 -18.30 -6.88
CA GLY A 67 -5.77 -17.39 -7.48
C GLY A 67 -5.62 -17.51 -9.01
N GLU A 68 -6.11 -18.58 -9.61
CA GLU A 68 -6.13 -18.75 -11.08
C GLU A 68 -7.18 -17.84 -11.73
N VAL A 69 -8.24 -17.52 -11.00
CA VAL A 69 -9.40 -16.76 -11.48
C VAL A 69 -9.50 -15.38 -10.87
N ILE A 70 -9.25 -15.27 -9.58
CA ILE A 70 -9.38 -14.04 -8.79
C ILE A 70 -7.98 -13.48 -8.48
N ASP A 71 -7.72 -12.24 -8.90
CA ASP A 71 -6.41 -11.60 -8.67
C ASP A 71 -6.22 -11.19 -7.20
N ASN A 72 -7.28 -10.69 -6.55
CA ASN A 72 -7.25 -10.34 -5.12
C ASN A 72 -8.62 -10.54 -4.45
N VAL A 73 -8.59 -10.80 -3.15
CA VAL A 73 -9.77 -10.87 -2.30
C VAL A 73 -9.76 -9.69 -1.33
N PHE A 74 -10.83 -8.93 -1.24
CA PHE A 74 -10.97 -7.86 -0.25
C PHE A 74 -12.15 -8.15 0.69
N VAL A 75 -12.08 -7.63 1.91
CA VAL A 75 -13.16 -7.72 2.90
C VAL A 75 -13.85 -6.36 3.01
N TRP A 76 -15.17 -6.37 2.85
CA TRP A 76 -16.00 -5.18 3.03
C TRP A 76 -16.79 -5.25 4.33
N THR A 77 -16.35 -4.49 5.31
CA THR A 77 -16.98 -4.41 6.64
C THR A 77 -17.98 -3.23 6.74
N GLY A 78 -18.59 -2.82 5.64
CA GLY A 78 -19.51 -1.68 5.60
C GLY A 78 -18.86 -0.33 5.31
N ASN A 79 -17.52 -0.23 5.29
CA ASN A 79 -16.81 1.01 4.98
C ASN A 79 -16.55 1.12 3.47
N SER A 80 -17.16 2.10 2.84
CA SER A 80 -17.02 2.35 1.39
C SER A 80 -15.62 2.79 0.94
N SER A 81 -14.74 3.18 1.86
CA SER A 81 -13.35 3.55 1.55
C SER A 81 -12.52 2.41 0.97
N VAL A 82 -12.97 1.15 1.11
CA VAL A 82 -12.36 -0.01 0.48
C VAL A 82 -12.40 0.07 -1.05
N PHE A 83 -13.46 0.61 -1.65
CA PHE A 83 -13.59 0.69 -3.12
C PHE A 83 -12.54 1.59 -3.77
N PRO A 84 -12.33 2.85 -3.33
CA PRO A 84 -11.20 3.64 -3.80
C PRO A 84 -9.85 2.96 -3.60
N ALA A 85 -9.64 2.26 -2.47
CA ALA A 85 -8.40 1.54 -2.21
C ALA A 85 -8.18 0.38 -3.19
N ILE A 86 -9.22 -0.41 -3.50
CA ILE A 86 -9.16 -1.47 -4.52
C ILE A 86 -8.76 -0.87 -5.88
N ILE A 87 -9.47 0.17 -6.32
CA ILE A 87 -9.20 0.81 -7.62
C ILE A 87 -7.76 1.31 -7.68
N LYS A 88 -7.31 2.02 -6.64
CA LYS A 88 -5.94 2.56 -6.59
C LYS A 88 -4.88 1.47 -6.50
N CYS A 89 -5.13 0.39 -5.78
CA CYS A 89 -4.21 -0.75 -5.69
C CYS A 89 -3.96 -1.36 -7.08
N ILE A 90 -5.01 -1.60 -7.85
CA ILE A 90 -4.90 -2.12 -9.22
C ILE A 90 -4.23 -1.11 -10.15
N GLU A 91 -4.62 0.16 -10.06
CA GLU A 91 -4.01 1.25 -10.84
C GLU A 91 -2.51 1.38 -10.57
N ASP A 92 -2.09 1.28 -9.31
CA ASP A 92 -0.70 1.41 -8.92
C ASP A 92 0.16 0.27 -9.48
N VAL A 93 -0.27 -0.98 -9.34
CA VAL A 93 0.43 -2.14 -9.92
C VAL A 93 0.53 -2.02 -11.45
N LYS A 94 -0.55 -1.59 -12.11
CA LYS A 94 -0.60 -1.44 -13.58
C LYS A 94 0.35 -0.34 -14.08
N ASN A 95 0.50 0.74 -13.33
CA ASN A 95 1.19 1.94 -13.78
C ASN A 95 2.60 2.13 -13.20
N VAL A 96 2.97 1.49 -12.09
CA VAL A 96 4.23 1.74 -11.36
C VAL A 96 5.47 1.70 -12.28
N LYS A 97 5.58 0.69 -13.15
CA LYS A 97 6.74 0.55 -14.05
C LYS A 97 6.92 1.75 -14.97
N ARG A 98 5.82 2.27 -15.52
CA ARG A 98 5.81 3.45 -16.39
C ARG A 98 6.11 4.71 -15.60
N ASP A 99 5.43 4.87 -14.46
CA ASP A 99 5.44 6.10 -13.68
C ASP A 99 6.79 6.30 -12.97
N VAL A 100 7.39 5.23 -12.46
CA VAL A 100 8.77 5.25 -11.93
C VAL A 100 9.77 5.61 -13.04
N ARG A 101 9.71 4.96 -14.19
CA ARG A 101 10.67 5.19 -15.27
C ARG A 101 10.56 6.60 -15.87
N LYS A 102 9.36 7.14 -16.04
CA LYS A 102 9.12 8.42 -16.73
C LYS A 102 9.07 9.61 -15.77
N GLY A 103 8.58 9.41 -14.56
CA GLY A 103 8.28 10.49 -13.62
C GLY A 103 9.05 10.38 -12.31
N ASN A 104 9.95 9.40 -12.18
CA ASN A 104 10.67 9.11 -10.91
C ASN A 104 9.70 9.01 -9.71
N VAL A 105 8.50 8.49 -9.95
CA VAL A 105 7.44 8.42 -8.94
C VAL A 105 7.87 7.50 -7.81
N ARG A 106 7.63 7.92 -6.59
CA ARG A 106 7.95 7.16 -5.38
C ARG A 106 6.93 6.04 -5.13
N ALA A 107 7.31 5.08 -4.29
CA ALA A 107 6.45 3.95 -3.89
C ALA A 107 6.57 3.65 -2.40
N ILE A 108 5.50 3.11 -1.83
CA ILE A 108 5.48 2.48 -0.51
C ILE A 108 5.29 0.98 -0.74
N LEU A 109 6.16 0.16 -0.18
CA LEU A 109 5.99 -1.28 -0.20
C LEU A 109 5.17 -1.70 1.02
N PHE A 110 3.99 -2.27 0.78
CA PHE A 110 3.11 -2.78 1.82
C PHE A 110 3.05 -4.31 1.74
N ILE A 111 3.47 -5.00 2.80
CA ILE A 111 3.57 -6.46 2.86
C ILE A 111 2.54 -6.99 3.86
N GLU A 112 1.51 -7.65 3.34
CA GLU A 112 0.40 -8.21 4.11
C GLU A 112 -0.32 -9.27 3.27
N ASP A 113 -0.43 -10.49 3.77
CA ASP A 113 -1.10 -11.59 3.06
C ASP A 113 -2.56 -11.77 3.46
N THR A 114 -2.95 -11.27 4.63
CA THR A 114 -4.28 -11.47 5.21
C THR A 114 -5.30 -10.45 4.66
N PRO A 115 -6.34 -10.88 3.92
CA PRO A 115 -7.33 -9.99 3.31
C PRO A 115 -7.97 -8.99 4.26
N ARG A 116 -8.32 -9.41 5.47
CA ARG A 116 -8.90 -8.55 6.50
C ARG A 116 -8.01 -7.35 6.82
N TYR A 117 -6.70 -7.58 7.00
CA TYR A 117 -5.78 -6.53 7.40
C TYR A 117 -5.48 -5.58 6.24
N TYR A 118 -5.12 -6.10 5.06
CA TYR A 118 -4.86 -5.17 3.96
C TYR A 118 -6.11 -4.42 3.48
N SER A 119 -7.32 -4.99 3.61
CA SER A 119 -8.56 -4.28 3.30
C SER A 119 -8.86 -3.13 4.25
N SER A 120 -8.39 -3.18 5.50
CA SER A 120 -8.56 -2.11 6.48
C SER A 120 -7.41 -1.09 6.46
N ILE A 121 -6.20 -1.52 6.17
CA ILE A 121 -4.98 -0.68 6.21
C ILE A 121 -4.81 0.11 4.91
N LEU A 122 -5.02 -0.49 3.73
CA LEU A 122 -4.88 0.21 2.44
C LEU A 122 -5.70 1.49 2.33
N PRO A 123 -6.99 1.53 2.75
CA PRO A 123 -7.75 2.78 2.76
C PRO A 123 -7.09 3.90 3.56
N VAL A 124 -6.44 3.58 4.68
CA VAL A 124 -5.74 4.55 5.52
C VAL A 124 -4.49 5.06 4.79
N ILE A 125 -3.65 4.17 4.26
CA ILE A 125 -2.45 4.57 3.52
C ILE A 125 -2.82 5.44 2.31
N TYR A 126 -3.84 5.05 1.53
CA TYR A 126 -4.30 5.85 0.39
C TYR A 126 -4.87 7.20 0.81
N LYS A 127 -5.64 7.26 1.91
CA LYS A 127 -6.19 8.51 2.41
C LYS A 127 -5.07 9.48 2.78
N GLU A 128 -4.06 9.04 3.52
CA GLU A 128 -2.95 9.89 3.94
C GLU A 128 -2.11 10.33 2.74
N THR A 129 -1.72 9.43 1.86
CA THR A 129 -0.95 9.78 0.66
C THR A 129 -1.70 10.76 -0.26
N LEU A 130 -3.01 10.59 -0.43
CA LEU A 130 -3.83 11.51 -1.21
C LEU A 130 -4.00 12.87 -0.53
N PHE A 131 -4.17 12.89 0.79
CA PHE A 131 -4.30 14.12 1.57
C PHE A 131 -3.02 14.96 1.45
N HIS A 132 -1.85 14.37 1.65
CA HIS A 132 -0.56 15.07 1.50
C HIS A 132 -0.33 15.54 0.07
N THR A 133 -0.62 14.69 -0.93
CA THR A 133 -0.55 15.11 -2.34
C THR A 133 -1.43 16.32 -2.62
N LYS A 134 -2.64 16.36 -2.05
CA LYS A 134 -3.55 17.49 -2.20
C LYS A 134 -3.00 18.74 -1.54
N GLN A 135 -2.44 18.65 -0.33
CA GLN A 135 -1.80 19.80 0.33
C GLN A 135 -0.69 20.43 -0.52
N LEU A 136 0.16 19.58 -1.13
CA LEU A 136 1.21 20.03 -2.05
C LEU A 136 0.61 20.71 -3.29
N MET A 137 -0.48 20.15 -3.85
CA MET A 137 -1.19 20.76 -4.98
C MET A 137 -1.80 22.12 -4.63
N ASP A 138 -2.33 22.28 -3.43
CA ASP A 138 -2.94 23.56 -2.98
C ASP A 138 -1.88 24.66 -2.78
N LYS A 139 -0.62 24.29 -2.51
CA LYS A 139 0.54 25.20 -2.44
C LYS A 139 1.19 25.46 -3.81
N SER A 140 0.76 24.78 -4.88
CA SER A 140 1.39 24.91 -6.20
C SER A 140 1.05 26.22 -6.89
N LEU A 141 2.03 26.81 -7.58
CA LEU A 141 1.91 28.13 -8.21
C LEU A 141 1.12 28.13 -9.53
N ASN A 142 0.96 26.97 -10.19
CA ASN A 142 0.28 26.87 -11.48
C ASN A 142 -0.32 25.49 -11.75
N ASP A 143 -1.22 25.42 -12.75
CA ASP A 143 -1.92 24.19 -13.13
C ASP A 143 -1.00 23.07 -13.63
N THR A 144 0.13 23.40 -14.25
CA THR A 144 1.11 22.41 -14.71
C THR A 144 1.77 21.72 -13.52
N GLN A 145 2.18 22.44 -12.49
CA GLN A 145 2.72 21.88 -11.25
C GLN A 145 1.67 21.03 -10.53
N ARG A 146 0.42 21.51 -10.45
CA ARG A 146 -0.70 20.73 -9.91
C ARG A 146 -0.85 19.38 -10.59
N LEU A 147 -0.81 19.38 -11.91
CA LEU A 147 -0.95 18.16 -12.70
C LEU A 147 0.22 17.19 -12.48
N LEU A 148 1.45 17.70 -12.36
CA LEU A 148 2.64 16.93 -12.06
C LEU A 148 2.57 16.30 -10.66
N LEU A 149 2.20 17.06 -9.64
CA LEU A 149 2.03 16.60 -8.27
C LEU A 149 0.94 15.51 -8.18
N MET A 150 -0.20 15.71 -8.84
CA MET A 150 -1.27 14.71 -8.90
C MET A 150 -0.80 13.39 -9.52
N ARG A 151 0.03 13.45 -10.57
CA ARG A 151 0.62 12.26 -11.20
C ARG A 151 1.77 11.65 -10.39
N GLY A 152 2.46 12.48 -9.59
CA GLY A 152 3.59 12.11 -8.74
C GLY A 152 3.19 11.42 -7.43
N ARG A 153 1.90 11.21 -7.17
CA ARG A 153 1.43 10.49 -5.98
C ARG A 153 2.19 9.17 -5.80
N PRO A 154 2.73 8.89 -4.62
CA PRO A 154 3.39 7.63 -4.33
C PRO A 154 2.49 6.43 -4.64
N LYS A 155 3.07 5.40 -5.24
CA LYS A 155 2.39 4.13 -5.53
C LYS A 155 2.43 3.23 -4.31
N ILE A 156 1.35 2.50 -4.05
CA ILE A 156 1.31 1.51 -2.98
C ILE A 156 1.40 0.13 -3.61
N LEU A 157 2.47 -0.59 -3.30
CA LEU A 157 2.75 -1.91 -3.84
C LEU A 157 2.45 -2.97 -2.78
N LEU A 158 1.29 -3.60 -2.90
CA LEU A 158 0.88 -4.70 -2.02
C LEU A 158 1.62 -5.97 -2.42
N ALA A 159 2.40 -6.53 -1.49
CA ALA A 159 3.03 -7.85 -1.60
C ALA A 159 2.40 -8.81 -0.59
N LYS A 160 2.13 -10.04 -1.01
CA LYS A 160 1.50 -11.08 -0.16
C LYS A 160 2.46 -12.22 0.19
N SER A 161 3.70 -12.16 -0.27
CA SER A 161 4.75 -13.11 0.06
C SER A 161 6.11 -12.45 0.08
N TYR A 162 7.09 -13.14 0.63
CA TYR A 162 8.48 -12.70 0.68
C TYR A 162 9.05 -12.46 -0.72
N GLU A 163 8.79 -13.38 -1.65
CA GLU A 163 9.29 -13.33 -3.03
C GLU A 163 8.69 -12.15 -3.79
N ALA A 164 7.40 -11.87 -3.56
CA ALA A 164 6.74 -10.70 -4.15
C ALA A 164 7.32 -9.39 -3.60
N ALA A 165 7.56 -9.32 -2.29
CA ALA A 165 8.17 -8.17 -1.64
C ALA A 165 9.61 -7.96 -2.12
N GLU A 166 10.40 -9.01 -2.18
CA GLU A 166 11.78 -8.96 -2.67
C GLU A 166 11.86 -8.51 -4.14
N LYS A 167 10.96 -9.02 -4.99
CA LYS A 167 10.85 -8.60 -6.39
C LYS A 167 10.58 -7.11 -6.52
N TYR A 168 9.60 -6.58 -5.77
CA TYR A 168 9.31 -5.14 -5.77
C TYR A 168 10.48 -4.33 -5.24
N PHE A 169 11.10 -4.76 -4.14
CA PHE A 169 12.25 -4.07 -3.58
C PHE A 169 13.41 -4.01 -4.55
N LYS A 170 13.83 -5.15 -5.13
CA LYS A 170 14.91 -5.20 -6.14
C LYS A 170 14.63 -4.32 -7.36
N GLN A 171 13.36 -4.26 -7.78
CA GLN A 171 12.97 -3.52 -8.98
C GLN A 171 12.87 -2.01 -8.74
N TYR A 172 12.46 -1.57 -7.55
CA TYR A 172 12.12 -0.18 -7.27
C TYR A 172 12.85 0.42 -6.06
N LYS A 173 13.92 -0.21 -5.55
CA LYS A 173 14.60 0.21 -4.31
C LYS A 173 14.90 1.72 -4.23
N ASN A 174 15.37 2.32 -5.34
CA ASN A 174 15.71 3.75 -5.38
C ASN A 174 14.47 4.68 -5.35
N ASN A 175 13.27 4.11 -5.47
CA ASN A 175 12.02 4.84 -5.46
C ASN A 175 11.15 4.50 -4.24
N ILE A 176 11.52 3.50 -3.42
CA ILE A 176 10.79 3.15 -2.22
C ILE A 176 11.04 4.20 -1.15
N LEU A 177 9.95 4.79 -0.63
CA LEU A 177 10.00 5.73 0.49
C LEU A 177 10.11 5.01 1.83
N GLY A 178 9.52 3.84 1.92
CA GLY A 178 9.54 3.01 3.10
C GLY A 178 8.67 1.77 2.96
N ILE A 179 8.72 0.94 3.99
CA ILE A 179 8.13 -0.38 4.01
C ILE A 179 7.21 -0.52 5.22
N ILE A 180 5.98 -0.97 4.97
CA ILE A 180 5.02 -1.34 6.01
C ILE A 180 4.83 -2.85 5.88
N SER A 181 5.21 -3.63 6.88
CA SER A 181 5.23 -5.09 6.77
C SER A 181 4.57 -5.78 7.96
N ASP A 182 3.73 -6.77 7.67
CA ASP A 182 3.46 -7.81 8.66
C ASP A 182 4.76 -8.56 9.01
N ILE A 183 4.80 -9.17 10.18
CA ILE A 183 5.92 -10.03 10.60
C ILE A 183 5.75 -11.45 10.07
N ARG A 184 4.51 -11.95 9.96
CA ARG A 184 4.18 -13.33 9.63
C ARG A 184 3.42 -13.43 8.31
N PHE A 185 4.10 -13.85 7.25
CA PHE A 185 3.52 -14.07 5.93
C PHE A 185 4.27 -15.17 5.16
N PRO A 186 3.75 -15.65 4.01
CA PRO A 186 4.37 -16.73 3.24
C PRO A 186 5.78 -16.42 2.73
N LYS A 187 6.68 -17.40 2.89
CA LYS A 187 8.00 -17.47 2.29
C LYS A 187 8.23 -18.90 1.80
N ASP A 188 8.73 -19.06 0.58
CA ASP A 188 8.91 -20.35 -0.09
C ASP A 188 7.61 -21.19 -0.10
N GLY A 189 6.46 -20.52 -0.34
CA GLY A 189 5.13 -21.13 -0.39
C GLY A 189 4.56 -21.58 0.96
N LYS A 190 5.24 -21.31 2.09
CA LYS A 190 4.79 -21.68 3.44
C LYS A 190 4.74 -20.48 4.36
N LEU A 191 3.79 -20.47 5.28
CA LEU A 191 3.68 -19.42 6.30
C LEU A 191 4.95 -19.42 7.17
N HIS A 192 5.63 -18.27 7.26
CA HIS A 192 6.86 -18.12 8.01
C HIS A 192 6.69 -17.08 9.13
N HIS A 193 6.92 -17.47 10.39
CA HIS A 193 6.61 -16.65 11.56
C HIS A 193 7.43 -15.35 11.68
N ASN A 194 8.59 -15.28 11.05
CA ASN A 194 9.52 -14.15 11.13
C ASN A 194 9.88 -13.60 9.73
N ALA A 195 9.03 -13.81 8.71
CA ALA A 195 9.31 -13.38 7.35
C ALA A 195 9.60 -11.87 7.26
N GLY A 196 8.80 -11.04 7.95
CA GLY A 196 8.97 -9.59 7.98
C GLY A 196 10.27 -9.15 8.65
N ILE A 197 10.70 -9.84 9.70
CA ILE A 197 11.99 -9.58 10.35
C ILE A 197 13.16 -9.94 9.43
N LEU A 198 13.07 -11.08 8.76
CA LEU A 198 14.09 -11.49 7.78
C LEU A 198 14.15 -10.49 6.62
N PHE A 199 12.99 -10.05 6.15
CA PHE A 199 12.91 -9.06 5.07
C PHE A 199 13.48 -7.71 5.50
N ALA A 200 13.17 -7.23 6.70
CA ALA A 200 13.72 -5.99 7.25
C ALA A 200 15.25 -6.04 7.37
N LYS A 201 15.80 -7.14 7.87
CA LYS A 201 17.26 -7.36 7.92
C LYS A 201 17.89 -7.35 6.52
N TYR A 202 17.24 -8.02 5.56
CA TYR A 202 17.69 -8.03 4.17
C TYR A 202 17.71 -6.61 3.58
N VAL A 203 16.65 -5.83 3.79
CA VAL A 203 16.58 -4.45 3.32
C VAL A 203 17.66 -3.59 3.96
N HIS A 204 17.80 -3.61 5.30
CA HIS A 204 18.81 -2.82 5.99
C HIS A 204 20.25 -3.22 5.66
N SER A 205 20.49 -4.45 5.18
CA SER A 205 21.81 -4.83 4.65
C SER A 205 22.17 -4.16 3.32
N ILE A 206 21.19 -3.56 2.63
CA ILE A 206 21.35 -2.89 1.33
C ILE A 206 21.17 -1.37 1.47
N GLU A 207 20.22 -0.95 2.30
CA GLU A 207 19.82 0.43 2.55
C GLU A 207 19.47 0.55 4.04
N ASP A 208 20.45 0.90 4.86
CA ASP A 208 20.37 0.91 6.33
C ASP A 208 19.42 1.99 6.87
N THR A 209 19.22 3.08 6.12
CA THR A 209 18.34 4.19 6.46
C THR A 209 16.88 3.99 6.04
N MET A 210 16.54 2.89 5.34
CA MET A 210 15.19 2.64 4.86
C MET A 210 14.18 2.61 6.01
N PRO A 211 13.16 3.48 6.02
CA PRO A 211 12.11 3.43 7.03
C PRO A 211 11.29 2.15 6.92
N ILE A 212 11.29 1.34 7.98
CA ILE A 212 10.52 0.09 8.02
C ILE A 212 9.63 0.10 9.25
N LEU A 213 8.32 -0.08 9.03
CA LEU A 213 7.32 -0.34 10.05
C LEU A 213 7.00 -1.82 10.06
N LEU A 214 7.21 -2.49 11.20
CA LEU A 214 6.81 -3.87 11.42
C LEU A 214 5.53 -3.95 12.25
N GLN A 215 4.59 -4.79 11.84
CA GLN A 215 3.30 -4.95 12.53
C GLN A 215 3.00 -6.41 12.83
N SER A 216 2.38 -6.68 13.98
CA SER A 216 1.93 -8.02 14.38
C SER A 216 0.81 -7.95 15.42
N SER A 217 0.07 -9.03 15.57
CA SER A 217 -0.86 -9.24 16.68
C SER A 217 -0.23 -10.03 17.85
N GLU A 218 1.00 -10.52 17.71
CA GLU A 218 1.70 -11.39 18.65
C GLU A 218 2.76 -10.59 19.44
N LYS A 219 2.69 -10.60 20.79
CA LYS A 219 3.57 -9.80 21.65
C LYS A 219 5.05 -10.17 21.49
N GLU A 220 5.36 -11.45 21.36
CA GLU A 220 6.73 -11.96 21.21
C GLU A 220 7.35 -11.51 19.90
N ALA A 221 6.58 -11.58 18.80
CA ALA A 221 7.00 -11.07 17.49
C ALA A 221 7.28 -9.57 17.53
N LEU A 222 6.45 -8.78 18.23
CA LEU A 222 6.65 -7.34 18.41
C LEU A 222 7.92 -7.05 19.26
N ALA A 223 8.18 -7.85 20.29
CA ALA A 223 9.41 -7.68 21.09
C ALA A 223 10.67 -7.92 20.25
N LEU A 224 10.65 -8.95 19.39
CA LEU A 224 11.75 -9.23 18.48
C LEU A 224 11.88 -8.13 17.39
N ALA A 225 10.77 -7.62 16.86
CA ALA A 225 10.77 -6.57 15.86
C ALA A 225 11.44 -5.27 16.36
N ARG A 226 11.27 -4.93 17.65
CA ARG A 226 11.91 -3.75 18.27
C ARG A 226 13.44 -3.82 18.30
N THR A 227 14.04 -4.99 18.10
CA THR A 227 15.51 -5.12 17.97
C THR A 227 15.99 -4.76 16.55
N ILE A 228 15.07 -4.59 15.60
CA ILE A 228 15.38 -4.35 14.18
C ILE A 228 15.01 -2.92 13.78
N THR A 229 13.87 -2.43 14.24
CA THR A 229 13.37 -1.09 13.95
C THR A 229 12.64 -0.52 15.17
N PRO A 230 12.72 0.80 15.41
CA PRO A 230 11.91 1.46 16.45
C PRO A 230 10.42 1.49 16.08
N ASN A 231 10.10 1.42 14.79
CA ASN A 231 8.72 1.54 14.28
C ASN A 231 8.02 0.18 14.30
N VAL A 232 7.29 -0.08 15.38
CA VAL A 232 6.59 -1.37 15.58
C VAL A 232 5.16 -1.13 16.04
N LEU A 233 4.17 -1.71 15.32
CA LEU A 233 2.76 -1.58 15.62
C LEU A 233 2.10 -2.89 16.05
N ASN A 234 1.22 -2.78 17.05
CA ASN A 234 0.35 -3.89 17.44
C ASN A 234 -0.97 -3.80 16.67
N LYS A 235 -1.25 -4.80 15.80
CA LYS A 235 -2.50 -4.89 15.03
C LYS A 235 -3.78 -4.92 15.89
N LYS A 236 -3.67 -5.25 17.18
CA LYS A 236 -4.79 -5.26 18.14
C LYS A 236 -4.93 -3.96 18.93
N SER A 237 -4.04 -2.98 18.73
CA SER A 237 -4.13 -1.69 19.41
C SER A 237 -5.30 -0.88 18.91
N SER A 238 -5.96 -0.17 19.81
CA SER A 238 -6.97 0.86 19.46
C SER A 238 -6.34 2.05 18.74
N THR A 239 -5.03 2.25 18.86
CA THR A 239 -4.27 3.33 18.23
C THR A 239 -3.64 2.92 16.89
N LEU A 240 -3.89 1.69 16.39
CA LEU A 240 -3.26 1.16 15.16
C LEU A 240 -3.27 2.16 14.01
N PHE A 241 -4.41 2.75 13.70
CA PHE A 241 -4.54 3.64 12.55
C PHE A 241 -3.95 5.04 12.78
N SER A 242 -3.95 5.53 14.03
CA SER A 242 -3.26 6.78 14.36
C SER A 242 -1.75 6.61 14.31
N ASP A 243 -1.22 5.52 14.86
CA ASP A 243 0.21 5.24 14.88
C ASP A 243 0.74 4.96 13.45
N LEU A 244 -0.06 4.27 12.62
CA LEU A 244 0.25 4.06 11.21
C LEU A 244 0.30 5.40 10.45
N ARG A 245 -0.63 6.30 10.73
CA ARG A 245 -0.67 7.64 10.14
C ARG A 245 0.55 8.45 10.54
N GLU A 246 0.92 8.44 11.82
CA GLU A 246 2.11 9.11 12.34
C GLU A 246 3.37 8.58 11.64
N PHE A 247 3.53 7.27 11.51
CA PHE A 247 4.65 6.68 10.77
C PHE A 247 4.71 7.19 9.32
N ILE A 248 3.58 7.22 8.61
CA ILE A 248 3.51 7.67 7.22
C ILE A 248 3.93 9.15 7.12
N ILE A 249 3.46 10.00 8.02
CA ILE A 249 3.78 11.43 8.02
C ILE A 249 5.24 11.66 8.37
N ASP A 250 5.72 11.07 9.46
CA ASP A 250 7.01 11.42 10.05
C ASP A 250 8.19 10.71 9.40
N ASN A 251 7.98 9.51 8.83
CA ASN A 251 9.08 8.70 8.31
C ASN A 251 9.11 8.58 6.79
N LEU A 252 8.00 8.84 6.10
CA LEU A 252 7.96 8.70 4.63
C LEU A 252 8.10 10.04 3.90
N GLY A 253 8.31 11.14 4.62
CA GLY A 253 8.68 12.45 4.07
C GLY A 253 7.66 13.03 3.09
N PHE A 254 6.36 12.89 3.37
CA PHE A 254 5.32 13.43 2.51
C PHE A 254 5.24 14.96 2.60
N GLY A 255 6.11 15.62 1.87
CA GLY A 255 6.01 17.05 1.59
C GLY A 255 6.69 17.97 2.58
N ASP A 256 6.99 17.53 3.81
CA ASP A 256 7.65 18.37 4.78
C ASP A 256 9.07 17.85 5.09
N PHE A 257 10.04 18.73 5.09
CA PHE A 257 11.39 18.45 5.62
C PHE A 257 11.33 18.68 7.12
N VAL A 258 11.49 17.63 7.92
CA VAL A 258 11.38 17.69 9.38
C VAL A 258 12.76 17.56 10.02
N PHE A 259 13.15 18.57 10.75
CA PHE A 259 14.40 18.57 11.52
C PHE A 259 14.10 18.14 12.95
N LYS A 260 14.81 17.11 13.43
CA LYS A 260 14.64 16.57 14.78
C LYS A 260 15.95 16.63 15.57
N THR A 261 15.87 16.76 16.89
CA THR A 261 17.00 16.56 17.80
C THR A 261 17.39 15.07 17.85
N GLN A 262 18.57 14.74 18.37
CA GLN A 262 18.99 13.35 18.64
C GLN A 262 17.97 12.58 19.52
N ASN A 263 17.20 13.29 20.34
CA ASN A 263 16.14 12.71 21.18
C ASN A 263 14.78 12.58 20.45
N GLY A 264 14.75 12.80 19.13
CA GLY A 264 13.53 12.66 18.30
C GLY A 264 12.53 13.83 18.40
N LYS A 265 12.82 14.89 19.15
CA LYS A 265 11.93 16.07 19.26
C LYS A 265 12.06 16.93 18.00
N GLU A 266 10.95 17.27 17.36
CA GLU A 266 10.92 18.17 16.22
C GLU A 266 11.45 19.56 16.62
N ILE A 267 12.41 20.06 15.84
CA ILE A 267 13.00 21.41 15.99
C ILE A 267 12.32 22.36 15.03
N SER A 268 12.17 21.93 13.78
CA SER A 268 11.64 22.75 12.71
C SER A 268 11.09 21.90 11.57
N ARG A 269 10.32 22.53 10.68
CA ARG A 269 9.68 21.87 9.54
C ARG A 269 9.63 22.83 8.35
N ALA A 270 9.96 22.35 7.14
CA ALA A 270 9.79 23.07 5.90
C ALA A 270 8.84 22.31 4.97
N GLY A 271 7.80 22.96 4.49
CA GLY A 271 6.80 22.35 3.61
C GLY A 271 7.14 22.43 2.11
N ASN A 272 8.24 23.10 1.76
CA ASN A 272 8.74 23.21 0.40
C ASN A 272 10.24 23.58 0.40
N ILE A 273 10.86 23.59 -0.79
CA ILE A 273 12.30 23.85 -0.93
C ILE A 273 12.65 25.29 -0.52
N ASP A 274 11.80 26.27 -0.77
CA ASP A 274 12.08 27.67 -0.40
C ASP A 274 12.11 27.83 1.12
N GLU A 275 11.11 27.29 1.82
CA GLU A 275 11.11 27.24 3.29
C GLU A 275 12.30 26.42 3.84
N LEU A 276 12.72 25.35 3.14
CA LEU A 276 13.89 24.59 3.52
C LEU A 276 15.17 25.42 3.43
N VAL A 277 15.35 26.15 2.33
CA VAL A 277 16.53 27.03 2.14
C VAL A 277 16.56 28.13 3.21
N ASP A 278 15.42 28.73 3.50
CA ASP A 278 15.30 29.76 4.54
C ASP A 278 15.63 29.18 5.94
N LEU A 279 15.13 27.98 6.23
CA LEU A 279 15.43 27.29 7.49
C LEU A 279 16.90 26.93 7.63
N LEU A 280 17.52 26.37 6.57
CA LEU A 280 18.93 26.02 6.58
C LEU A 280 19.84 27.23 6.80
N GLY A 281 19.41 28.42 6.36
CA GLY A 281 20.11 29.68 6.64
C GLY A 281 19.95 30.20 8.06
N THR A 282 18.98 29.68 8.84
CA THR A 282 18.70 30.14 10.20
C THR A 282 19.09 29.14 11.29
N ILE A 283 19.29 27.86 10.94
CA ILE A 283 19.72 26.83 11.91
C ILE A 283 21.23 26.91 12.14
N PRO A 284 21.70 27.04 13.38
CA PRO A 284 23.15 27.04 13.67
C PRO A 284 23.79 25.70 13.24
N GLU A 285 24.99 25.79 12.63
CA GLU A 285 25.74 24.62 12.13
C GLU A 285 25.98 23.53 13.20
N GLU A 286 26.05 23.91 14.47
CA GLU A 286 26.28 22.98 15.60
C GLU A 286 25.08 22.06 15.92
N SER A 287 23.91 22.26 15.28
CA SER A 287 22.70 21.47 15.48
C SER A 287 22.38 20.52 14.34
N MET A 288 23.18 20.50 13.27
CA MET A 288 22.95 19.68 12.08
C MET A 288 23.78 18.39 12.15
N ASP A 289 23.17 17.31 12.64
CA ASP A 289 23.62 15.96 12.26
C ASP A 289 22.86 15.55 11.00
N TYR A 290 23.60 15.41 9.91
CA TYR A 290 23.08 14.88 8.65
C TYR A 290 22.93 13.36 8.77
N HIS A 291 21.67 12.91 8.77
CA HIS A 291 21.35 11.50 8.60
C HIS A 291 20.57 11.30 7.29
#